data_697ed9b43748a42e17de8b4bbe488121
#
_entry.id   697ed9b43748a42e17de8b4bbe488121
#
_cell.length_a   1.000
_cell.length_b   1.000
_cell.length_c   1.000
_cell.angle_alpha   90.00
_cell.angle_beta   90.00
_cell.angle_gamma   90.00
#
_symmetry.space_group_name_H-M   'P 1'
#
loop_
_entity.id
_entity.type
_entity.pdbx_description
1 polymer ?
#
loop_
_entity_poly.entity_id
_entity_poly.type
_entity_poly.pdbx_seq_one_letter_code
_entity_poly.pdbx_strand_id
1 'polypeptide(L)'
;MQTIILSKLPSARADVATMTSGDATKIFFTALAALALVAARAAARALTTREAKKRVVIIGGGFAGMQAALDLRKTCEVTLIDKKRYFEYVPGTPAALAGAAPLSPASRGDSAKKREKTLTVPYSKALGKSVAFECAAGRDVRVMSAYVDVGGDRFEYDELILATGSHYPGVLKAECDGEAGEDRDARMREIAEAREDVTKGKSVVVIGGGVVGVEVAGELAARNAKMKSGARVILVHSGPRLLDTLPKFVSEYVSKTLVRFGVEVYVGQTYDRVGDSFVGRMNENVIEGDRVMMCVGAKPATEFLDRESVNFSEDDDDSPLNFPLDMIGRVRVDEATRQVIGYDNVYAVGDCACKLPDQMLASYAHWEAEYVSKRIMCDGDARALGKLGRYRLPPRLMAISLGPFAGVVVWGDRILCRGWCAAVFKALIQFWFIRFLPAPYSIMKRFPRMRVKPPASVILRKPLAN
;
A
#
# COMPACT_ATOMS: atom_id res chain seq x y z
N MET A 1 -35.65 3.56 4.01
CA MET A 1 -36.91 4.21 3.67
C MET A 1 -37.48 3.68 2.35
N GLN A 2 -37.25 2.43 2.01
CA GLN A 2 -37.71 1.77 0.75
C GLN A 2 -38.68 0.59 0.99
N THR A 3 -39.04 0.31 2.24
CA THR A 3 -39.84 -0.92 2.53
C THR A 3 -41.30 -0.61 2.98
N ILE A 4 -41.72 0.64 2.95
CA ILE A 4 -43.09 1.02 3.45
C ILE A 4 -44.07 1.39 2.33
N ILE A 5 -43.65 1.47 1.05
CA ILE A 5 -44.54 1.90 -0.05
C ILE A 5 -45.21 0.73 -0.79
N LEU A 6 -44.78 -0.52 -0.58
CA LEU A 6 -45.34 -1.67 -1.32
C LEU A 6 -46.48 -2.42 -0.64
N SER A 7 -46.89 -2.04 0.58
CA SER A 7 -47.97 -2.75 1.31
C SER A 7 -49.37 -2.14 1.21
N LYS A 8 -49.58 -1.11 0.35
CA LYS A 8 -50.90 -0.48 0.16
C LYS A 8 -51.28 -0.31 -1.32
N LEU A 9 -50.90 -1.24 -2.18
CA LEU A 9 -51.51 -1.35 -3.50
C LEU A 9 -52.60 -2.43 -3.41
N PRO A 10 -53.89 -2.08 -3.70
CA PRO A 10 -54.97 -3.07 -3.84
C PRO A 10 -54.62 -4.00 -5.00
N SER A 11 -55.04 -5.25 -4.91
CA SER A 11 -54.81 -6.33 -5.89
C SER A 11 -55.25 -5.93 -7.27
N ALA A 12 -54.33 -5.52 -8.14
CA ALA A 12 -54.58 -5.04 -9.48
C ALA A 12 -54.89 -6.15 -10.49
N ARG A 13 -55.86 -7.01 -10.16
CA ARG A 13 -56.36 -8.04 -11.12
C ARG A 13 -57.84 -8.01 -11.46
N ALA A 14 -58.63 -7.08 -10.92
CA ALA A 14 -60.07 -7.07 -11.12
C ALA A 14 -60.63 -5.84 -11.89
N ASP A 15 -59.87 -4.74 -12.09
CA ASP A 15 -60.45 -3.46 -12.56
C ASP A 15 -59.95 -2.95 -13.92
N VAL A 16 -59.30 -3.79 -14.73
CA VAL A 16 -58.84 -3.35 -16.08
C VAL A 16 -59.96 -3.34 -17.14
N ALA A 17 -61.13 -3.95 -16.84
CA ALA A 17 -62.21 -4.10 -17.81
C ALA A 17 -63.21 -2.94 -17.89
N THR A 18 -63.11 -1.92 -17.02
CA THR A 18 -64.09 -0.78 -16.98
C THR A 18 -63.46 0.61 -17.00
N MET A 19 -62.17 0.73 -17.34
CA MET A 19 -61.54 2.05 -17.48
C MET A 19 -62.11 2.80 -18.69
N THR A 20 -62.75 3.92 -18.42
CA THR A 20 -63.16 4.83 -19.52
C THR A 20 -61.94 5.52 -20.11
N SER A 21 -62.02 5.94 -21.40
CA SER A 21 -60.98 6.69 -22.09
C SER A 21 -60.52 7.93 -21.29
N GLY A 22 -61.38 8.51 -20.46
CA GLY A 22 -61.08 9.64 -19.59
C GLY A 22 -60.19 9.29 -18.39
N ASP A 23 -60.31 8.07 -17.85
CA ASP A 23 -59.50 7.63 -16.69
C ASP A 23 -58.09 7.27 -17.14
N ALA A 24 -57.91 6.64 -18.26
CA ALA A 24 -56.61 6.37 -18.85
C ALA A 24 -55.85 7.67 -19.16
N THR A 25 -56.56 8.67 -19.67
CA THR A 25 -55.96 10.01 -19.92
C THR A 25 -55.54 10.70 -18.64
N LYS A 26 -56.32 10.65 -17.57
CA LYS A 26 -55.95 11.22 -16.24
C LYS A 26 -54.74 10.50 -15.66
N ILE A 27 -54.69 9.17 -15.70
CA ILE A 27 -53.52 8.39 -15.21
C ILE A 27 -52.26 8.75 -16.00
N PHE A 28 -52.37 8.87 -17.33
CA PHE A 28 -51.29 9.28 -18.21
C PHE A 28 -50.75 10.66 -17.84
N PHE A 29 -51.62 11.66 -17.71
CA PHE A 29 -51.19 13.01 -17.30
C PHE A 29 -50.66 13.09 -15.89
N THR A 30 -51.15 12.29 -14.95
CA THR A 30 -50.63 12.21 -13.57
C THR A 30 -49.24 11.57 -13.55
N ALA A 31 -49.03 10.51 -14.31
CA ALA A 31 -47.72 9.88 -14.46
C ALA A 31 -46.72 10.81 -15.15
N LEU A 32 -47.14 11.53 -16.19
CA LEU A 32 -46.32 12.51 -16.90
C LEU A 32 -45.93 13.68 -15.99
N ALA A 33 -46.86 14.19 -15.18
CA ALA A 33 -46.60 15.24 -14.19
C ALA A 33 -45.65 14.77 -13.11
N ALA A 34 -45.79 13.53 -12.62
CA ALA A 34 -44.87 12.94 -11.66
C ALA A 34 -43.45 12.77 -12.25
N LEU A 35 -43.35 12.33 -13.50
CA LEU A 35 -42.06 12.22 -14.21
C LEU A 35 -41.41 13.60 -14.42
N ALA A 36 -42.20 14.61 -14.82
CA ALA A 36 -41.73 15.99 -14.96
C ALA A 36 -41.28 16.57 -13.61
N LEU A 37 -41.96 16.26 -12.51
CA LEU A 37 -41.55 16.69 -11.16
C LEU A 37 -40.27 16.02 -10.70
N VAL A 38 -40.07 14.73 -11.03
CA VAL A 38 -38.85 14.01 -10.77
C VAL A 38 -37.71 14.58 -11.61
N ALA A 39 -37.94 14.85 -12.90
CA ALA A 39 -36.98 15.46 -13.80
C ALA A 39 -36.61 16.90 -13.36
N ALA A 40 -37.63 17.71 -12.99
CA ALA A 40 -37.42 19.05 -12.46
C ALA A 40 -36.65 19.06 -11.13
N ARG A 41 -36.94 18.11 -10.22
CA ARG A 41 -36.15 17.92 -8.99
C ARG A 41 -34.73 17.44 -9.26
N ALA A 42 -34.52 16.59 -10.26
CA ALA A 42 -33.18 16.17 -10.68
C ALA A 42 -32.43 17.34 -11.33
N ALA A 43 -33.10 18.15 -12.20
CA ALA A 43 -32.54 19.36 -12.77
C ALA A 43 -32.27 20.45 -11.73
N ALA A 44 -33.20 20.67 -10.80
CA ALA A 44 -33.00 21.60 -9.69
C ALA A 44 -31.85 21.16 -8.78
N ARG A 45 -31.70 19.86 -8.48
CA ARG A 45 -30.50 19.32 -7.79
C ARG A 45 -29.22 19.47 -8.60
N ALA A 46 -29.30 19.45 -9.93
CA ALA A 46 -28.15 19.69 -10.79
C ALA A 46 -27.80 21.19 -10.93
N LEU A 47 -28.78 22.06 -10.70
CA LEU A 47 -28.64 23.53 -10.77
C LEU A 47 -28.42 24.18 -9.39
N THR A 48 -28.89 23.56 -8.29
CA THR A 48 -28.59 24.02 -6.94
C THR A 48 -27.18 23.59 -6.59
N THR A 49 -26.25 24.52 -6.70
CA THR A 49 -24.89 24.50 -6.18
C THR A 49 -24.08 23.27 -6.65
N ARG A 50 -23.34 23.49 -7.68
CA ARG A 50 -22.06 22.82 -7.83
C ARG A 50 -21.21 23.36 -6.66
N GLU A 51 -21.45 22.85 -5.44
CA GLU A 51 -20.55 23.07 -4.33
C GLU A 51 -19.16 22.74 -4.85
N ALA A 52 -18.23 23.68 -4.68
CA ALA A 52 -16.86 23.49 -5.11
C ALA A 52 -16.38 22.19 -4.46
N LYS A 53 -15.90 21.26 -5.28
CA LYS A 53 -15.40 20.00 -4.75
C LYS A 53 -14.25 20.29 -3.80
N LYS A 54 -14.26 19.61 -2.65
CA LYS A 54 -13.15 19.65 -1.70
C LYS A 54 -11.84 19.27 -2.40
N ARG A 55 -10.81 20.11 -2.27
CA ARG A 55 -9.47 19.89 -2.82
C ARG A 55 -8.70 18.97 -1.89
N VAL A 56 -8.19 17.87 -2.41
CA VAL A 56 -7.38 16.91 -1.64
C VAL A 56 -6.04 16.74 -2.31
N VAL A 57 -4.97 17.11 -1.60
CA VAL A 57 -3.60 16.83 -2.02
C VAL A 57 -3.12 15.56 -1.35
N ILE A 58 -2.49 14.68 -2.11
CA ILE A 58 -1.92 13.41 -1.64
C ILE A 58 -0.44 13.41 -2.00
N ILE A 59 0.44 13.29 -1.00
CA ILE A 59 1.89 13.18 -1.21
C ILE A 59 2.30 11.71 -1.08
N GLY A 60 2.77 11.13 -2.18
CA GLY A 60 3.17 9.74 -2.30
C GLY A 60 2.15 8.87 -3.02
N GLY A 61 2.54 8.26 -4.14
CA GLY A 61 1.71 7.42 -5.00
C GLY A 61 1.93 5.91 -4.81
N GLY A 62 2.32 5.49 -3.61
CA GLY A 62 2.41 4.08 -3.24
C GLY A 62 1.04 3.42 -3.04
N PHE A 63 0.99 2.31 -2.29
CA PHE A 63 -0.28 1.58 -2.05
C PHE A 63 -1.34 2.45 -1.40
N ALA A 64 -0.97 3.26 -0.40
CA ALA A 64 -1.91 4.12 0.30
C ALA A 64 -2.38 5.29 -0.57
N GLY A 65 -1.45 6.04 -1.17
CA GLY A 65 -1.81 7.22 -1.97
C GLY A 65 -2.62 6.88 -3.21
N MET A 66 -2.28 5.80 -3.92
CA MET A 66 -3.08 5.32 -5.03
C MET A 66 -4.49 4.91 -4.60
N GLN A 67 -4.63 4.25 -3.45
CA GLN A 67 -5.95 3.91 -2.92
C GLN A 67 -6.77 5.17 -2.63
N ALA A 68 -6.20 6.12 -1.90
CA ALA A 68 -6.87 7.37 -1.56
C ALA A 68 -7.28 8.16 -2.84
N ALA A 69 -6.37 8.30 -3.80
CA ALA A 69 -6.64 8.99 -5.05
C ALA A 69 -7.81 8.35 -5.83
N LEU A 70 -7.84 7.02 -5.92
CA LEU A 70 -8.89 6.29 -6.61
C LEU A 70 -10.25 6.31 -5.89
N ASP A 71 -10.26 6.35 -4.57
CA ASP A 71 -11.50 6.45 -3.78
C ASP A 71 -12.10 7.86 -3.85
N LEU A 72 -11.26 8.90 -3.75
CA LEU A 72 -11.69 10.31 -3.67
C LEU A 72 -12.00 10.95 -5.02
N ARG A 73 -11.44 10.47 -6.13
CA ARG A 73 -11.52 11.10 -7.48
C ARG A 73 -12.92 11.44 -8.01
N LYS A 74 -13.97 10.81 -7.47
CA LYS A 74 -15.35 11.06 -7.90
C LYS A 74 -16.00 12.20 -7.14
N THR A 75 -15.65 12.37 -5.87
CA THR A 75 -16.27 13.30 -4.93
C THR A 75 -15.43 14.54 -4.66
N CYS A 76 -14.11 14.43 -4.80
CA CYS A 76 -13.15 15.48 -4.54
C CYS A 76 -12.39 15.87 -5.81
N GLU A 77 -11.75 17.03 -5.78
CA GLU A 77 -10.69 17.43 -6.70
C GLU A 77 -9.37 16.92 -6.10
N VAL A 78 -8.74 15.98 -6.78
CA VAL A 78 -7.58 15.26 -6.23
C VAL A 78 -6.33 15.57 -7.03
N THR A 79 -5.27 15.99 -6.34
CA THR A 79 -3.91 16.10 -6.86
C THR A 79 -3.01 15.09 -6.16
N LEU A 80 -2.38 14.20 -6.94
CA LEU A 80 -1.37 13.26 -6.46
C LEU A 80 0.02 13.82 -6.79
N ILE A 81 0.86 13.97 -5.78
CA ILE A 81 2.26 14.39 -5.89
C ILE A 81 3.15 13.19 -5.57
N ASP A 82 4.05 12.82 -6.46
CA ASP A 82 5.04 11.76 -6.23
C ASP A 82 6.35 12.08 -6.98
N LYS A 83 7.48 11.66 -6.46
CA LYS A 83 8.77 11.75 -7.17
C LYS A 83 8.83 10.80 -8.37
N LYS A 84 8.07 9.71 -8.38
CA LYS A 84 7.96 8.75 -9.49
C LYS A 84 6.79 9.10 -10.40
N ARG A 85 6.89 8.74 -11.68
CA ARG A 85 5.80 8.86 -12.67
C ARG A 85 4.98 7.57 -12.81
N TYR A 86 5.20 6.60 -11.90
CA TYR A 86 4.56 5.28 -11.97
C TYR A 86 4.33 4.70 -10.58
N PHE A 87 3.29 3.90 -10.48
CA PHE A 87 3.08 2.98 -9.35
C PHE A 87 4.01 1.80 -9.47
N GLU A 88 4.68 1.41 -8.38
CA GLU A 88 5.53 0.24 -8.28
C GLU A 88 4.95 -0.80 -7.32
N TYR A 89 4.79 -2.03 -7.79
CA TYR A 89 4.40 -3.17 -6.98
C TYR A 89 5.63 -3.76 -6.28
N VAL A 90 6.12 -3.08 -5.26
CA VAL A 90 7.34 -3.43 -4.50
C VAL A 90 7.37 -4.89 -4.01
N PRO A 91 6.26 -5.54 -3.56
CA PRO A 91 6.31 -6.95 -3.15
C PRO A 91 6.69 -7.95 -4.26
N GLY A 92 6.79 -7.51 -5.49
CA GLY A 92 7.27 -8.32 -6.62
C GLY A 92 8.77 -8.23 -6.88
N THR A 93 9.47 -7.29 -6.25
CA THR A 93 10.91 -7.05 -6.47
C THR A 93 11.80 -8.27 -6.11
N PRO A 94 11.56 -8.99 -4.98
CA PRO A 94 12.35 -10.20 -4.68
C PRO A 94 12.33 -11.24 -5.80
N ALA A 95 11.18 -11.50 -6.39
CA ALA A 95 11.04 -12.44 -7.51
C ALA A 95 11.71 -11.92 -8.79
N ALA A 96 11.66 -10.61 -9.05
CA ALA A 96 12.31 -9.99 -10.21
C ALA A 96 13.83 -10.05 -10.10
N LEU A 97 14.40 -9.84 -8.91
CA LEU A 97 15.83 -9.98 -8.63
C LEU A 97 16.34 -11.41 -8.82
N ALA A 98 15.53 -12.40 -8.50
CA ALA A 98 15.87 -13.79 -8.78
C ALA A 98 15.65 -14.20 -10.25
N GLY A 99 15.09 -13.33 -11.09
CA GLY A 99 14.70 -13.67 -12.45
C GLY A 99 13.55 -14.68 -12.52
N ALA A 100 12.85 -14.90 -11.42
CA ALA A 100 11.63 -15.68 -11.39
C ALA A 100 10.50 -14.88 -12.09
N ALA A 101 9.92 -15.47 -13.13
CA ALA A 101 8.76 -14.87 -13.75
C ALA A 101 7.56 -15.00 -12.79
N PRO A 102 6.76 -13.95 -12.59
CA PRO A 102 5.45 -14.16 -12.01
C PRO A 102 4.69 -15.18 -12.87
N LEU A 103 3.87 -16.02 -12.21
CA LEU A 103 2.98 -17.00 -12.87
C LEU A 103 1.90 -16.24 -13.66
N SER A 104 2.29 -15.55 -14.72
CA SER A 104 1.36 -14.95 -15.66
C SER A 104 1.16 -15.88 -16.82
N PRO A 105 -0.07 -16.30 -17.15
CA PRO A 105 -0.38 -17.12 -18.31
C PRO A 105 0.08 -16.50 -19.65
N ALA A 106 0.31 -15.18 -19.68
CA ALA A 106 0.69 -14.43 -20.87
C ALA A 106 2.20 -14.48 -21.20
N SER A 107 3.03 -15.16 -20.40
CA SER A 107 4.50 -15.06 -20.54
C SER A 107 5.20 -16.27 -21.17
N ARG A 108 4.47 -17.19 -21.79
CA ARG A 108 5.11 -18.23 -22.60
C ARG A 108 5.67 -17.60 -23.89
N GLY A 109 6.95 -17.27 -23.89
CA GLY A 109 7.66 -16.85 -25.11
C GLY A 109 8.26 -15.45 -25.15
N ASP A 110 8.10 -14.62 -24.09
CA ASP A 110 8.59 -13.26 -24.10
C ASP A 110 9.91 -13.06 -23.33
N SER A 111 10.77 -12.23 -23.93
CA SER A 111 12.07 -11.80 -23.38
C SER A 111 11.95 -11.19 -21.97
N ALA A 112 13.04 -11.23 -21.19
CA ALA A 112 13.13 -10.67 -19.84
C ALA A 112 12.58 -9.24 -19.72
N LYS A 113 12.78 -8.38 -20.71
CA LYS A 113 12.26 -7.00 -20.79
C LYS A 113 10.73 -6.88 -20.65
N LYS A 114 9.94 -7.85 -21.15
CA LYS A 114 8.48 -7.81 -21.06
C LYS A 114 7.99 -8.23 -19.68
N ARG A 115 8.77 -9.03 -18.95
CA ARG A 115 8.47 -9.52 -17.60
C ARG A 115 8.66 -8.43 -16.54
N GLU A 116 9.66 -7.59 -16.70
CA GLU A 116 10.01 -6.50 -15.79
C GLU A 116 8.96 -5.38 -15.81
N LYS A 117 8.35 -5.14 -16.98
CA LYS A 117 7.21 -4.20 -17.12
C LYS A 117 5.98 -4.57 -16.28
N THR A 118 5.94 -5.77 -15.67
CA THR A 118 4.82 -6.22 -14.83
C THR A 118 4.86 -5.70 -13.40
N LEU A 119 5.94 -5.05 -12.97
CA LEU A 119 6.02 -4.47 -11.61
C LEU A 119 5.54 -3.02 -11.54
N THR A 120 5.40 -2.35 -12.66
CA THR A 120 5.12 -0.92 -12.69
C THR A 120 3.92 -0.56 -13.57
N VAL A 121 3.17 0.46 -13.16
CA VAL A 121 2.04 1.00 -13.93
C VAL A 121 2.16 2.53 -13.96
N PRO A 122 2.27 3.16 -15.16
CA PRO A 122 2.32 4.62 -15.26
C PRO A 122 1.11 5.27 -14.60
N TYR A 123 1.30 6.36 -13.87
CA TYR A 123 0.19 7.10 -13.25
C TYR A 123 -0.80 7.64 -14.28
N SER A 124 -0.35 8.06 -15.46
CA SER A 124 -1.22 8.47 -16.57
C SER A 124 -2.25 7.39 -16.94
N LYS A 125 -1.89 6.11 -16.80
CA LYS A 125 -2.79 4.98 -17.02
C LYS A 125 -3.63 4.63 -15.78
N ALA A 126 -3.01 4.69 -14.59
CA ALA A 126 -3.64 4.25 -13.35
C ALA A 126 -4.70 5.23 -12.83
N LEU A 127 -4.44 6.54 -12.93
CA LEU A 127 -5.29 7.60 -12.38
C LEU A 127 -6.38 8.05 -13.36
N GLY A 128 -6.11 7.93 -14.66
CA GLY A 128 -6.99 8.49 -15.71
C GLY A 128 -6.99 10.03 -15.66
N LYS A 129 -8.07 10.63 -16.23
CA LYS A 129 -8.21 12.10 -16.32
C LYS A 129 -8.82 12.76 -15.06
N SER A 130 -9.23 11.95 -14.07
CA SER A 130 -10.00 12.45 -12.92
C SER A 130 -9.13 12.77 -11.69
N VAL A 131 -7.83 12.56 -11.77
CA VAL A 131 -6.84 12.89 -10.74
C VAL A 131 -5.73 13.68 -11.43
N ALA A 132 -5.41 14.86 -10.94
CA ALA A 132 -4.23 15.60 -11.34
C ALA A 132 -2.98 14.90 -10.80
N PHE A 133 -1.92 14.88 -11.57
CA PHE A 133 -0.65 14.30 -11.16
C PHE A 133 0.48 15.31 -11.32
N GLU A 134 1.26 15.50 -10.26
CA GLU A 134 2.46 16.34 -10.25
C GLU A 134 3.69 15.49 -9.90
N CYS A 135 4.75 15.66 -10.70
CA CYS A 135 6.02 14.99 -10.47
C CYS A 135 6.96 15.89 -9.65
N ALA A 136 7.32 15.43 -8.47
CA ALA A 136 8.21 16.15 -7.56
C ALA A 136 9.68 15.67 -7.62
N ALA A 137 10.07 14.90 -8.64
CA ALA A 137 11.45 14.44 -8.79
C ALA A 137 12.40 15.63 -8.93
N GLY A 138 13.49 15.63 -8.16
CA GLY A 138 14.48 16.69 -8.16
C GLY A 138 13.98 18.06 -7.68
N ARG A 139 12.76 18.13 -7.13
CA ARG A 139 12.12 19.36 -6.66
C ARG A 139 11.94 19.34 -5.14
N ASP A 140 12.15 20.48 -4.51
CA ASP A 140 11.86 20.65 -3.09
C ASP A 140 10.34 20.63 -2.86
N VAL A 141 9.90 19.91 -1.81
CA VAL A 141 8.50 19.81 -1.42
C VAL A 141 8.31 20.41 -0.04
N ARG A 142 7.46 21.42 0.07
CA ARG A 142 7.13 22.11 1.32
C ARG A 142 5.65 22.03 1.59
N VAL A 143 5.29 21.70 2.82
CA VAL A 143 3.89 21.64 3.24
C VAL A 143 3.57 22.87 4.05
N MET A 144 2.71 23.73 3.49
CA MET A 144 2.21 24.96 4.09
C MET A 144 0.82 24.74 4.67
N SER A 145 0.28 25.69 5.40
CA SER A 145 -1.04 25.59 6.08
C SER A 145 -2.21 25.38 5.10
N ALA A 146 -2.14 25.95 3.90
CA ALA A 146 -3.21 25.93 2.90
C ALA A 146 -2.83 25.31 1.55
N TYR A 147 -1.55 25.03 1.32
CA TYR A 147 -1.05 24.50 0.05
C TYR A 147 0.23 23.68 0.24
N VAL A 148 0.53 22.85 -0.76
CA VAL A 148 1.83 22.21 -0.90
C VAL A 148 2.61 22.95 -1.98
N ASP A 149 3.81 23.40 -1.66
CA ASP A 149 4.75 23.97 -2.62
C ASP A 149 5.64 22.85 -3.18
N VAL A 150 5.76 22.79 -4.49
CA VAL A 150 6.64 21.85 -5.19
C VAL A 150 7.54 22.68 -6.12
N GLY A 151 8.71 23.06 -5.64
CA GLY A 151 9.68 23.84 -6.40
C GLY A 151 9.13 25.17 -6.94
N GLY A 152 8.25 25.83 -6.20
CA GLY A 152 7.59 27.10 -6.53
C GLY A 152 6.18 26.97 -7.09
N ASP A 153 5.73 25.78 -7.51
CA ASP A 153 4.34 25.54 -7.90
C ASP A 153 3.48 25.24 -6.68
N ARG A 154 2.36 25.95 -6.50
CA ARG A 154 1.46 25.85 -5.35
C ARG A 154 0.24 25.00 -5.65
N PHE A 155 -0.02 24.01 -4.80
CA PHE A 155 -1.17 23.10 -4.86
C PHE A 155 -2.02 23.30 -3.61
N GLU A 156 -3.07 24.10 -3.71
CA GLU A 156 -3.97 24.40 -2.61
C GLU A 156 -4.75 23.13 -2.18
N TYR A 157 -4.98 22.99 -0.87
CA TYR A 157 -5.76 21.88 -0.33
C TYR A 157 -6.71 22.30 0.78
N ASP A 158 -7.82 21.62 0.87
CA ASP A 158 -8.73 21.63 2.00
C ASP A 158 -8.42 20.43 2.94
N GLU A 159 -7.89 19.33 2.37
CA GLU A 159 -7.42 18.15 3.10
C GLU A 159 -6.10 17.64 2.50
N LEU A 160 -5.18 17.21 3.36
CA LEU A 160 -3.87 16.68 2.96
C LEU A 160 -3.70 15.24 3.43
N ILE A 161 -3.18 14.38 2.57
CA ILE A 161 -2.82 12.99 2.91
C ILE A 161 -1.33 12.75 2.68
N LEU A 162 -0.58 12.49 3.75
CA LEU A 162 0.80 12.04 3.71
C LEU A 162 0.82 10.51 3.53
N ALA A 163 1.31 10.04 2.39
CA ALA A 163 1.34 8.63 1.99
C ALA A 163 2.70 8.22 1.39
N THR A 164 3.78 8.89 1.81
CA THR A 164 5.12 8.77 1.23
C THR A 164 5.79 7.43 1.48
N GLY A 165 5.33 6.70 2.50
CA GLY A 165 5.79 5.35 2.78
C GLY A 165 7.18 5.32 3.43
N SER A 166 8.08 4.48 2.91
CA SER A 166 9.42 4.24 3.45
C SER A 166 10.45 4.11 2.35
N HIS A 167 11.71 4.40 2.66
CA HIS A 167 12.89 4.04 1.86
C HIS A 167 13.43 2.69 2.27
N TYR A 168 13.97 1.96 1.32
CA TYR A 168 14.74 0.74 1.55
C TYR A 168 16.13 0.92 0.96
N PRO A 169 17.20 0.44 1.62
CA PRO A 169 18.52 0.51 1.04
C PRO A 169 18.62 -0.37 -0.21
N GLY A 170 19.26 0.16 -1.24
CA GLY A 170 19.53 -0.55 -2.50
C GLY A 170 18.27 -0.80 -3.33
N VAL A 171 18.37 -1.79 -4.21
CA VAL A 171 17.44 -2.04 -5.32
C VAL A 171 16.03 -2.54 -4.92
N LEU A 172 15.78 -2.85 -3.65
CA LEU A 172 14.49 -3.42 -3.20
C LEU A 172 13.30 -2.48 -3.43
N LYS A 173 13.54 -1.18 -3.42
CA LYS A 173 12.56 -0.14 -3.75
C LYS A 173 13.29 0.96 -4.53
N ALA A 174 12.63 1.59 -5.49
CA ALA A 174 13.24 2.68 -6.24
C ALA A 174 13.69 3.82 -5.30
N GLU A 175 14.93 4.25 -5.44
CA GLU A 175 15.38 5.52 -4.87
C GLU A 175 14.78 6.67 -5.67
N CYS A 176 14.16 7.60 -4.97
CA CYS A 176 13.36 8.63 -5.63
C CYS A 176 14.20 9.82 -6.15
N ASP A 177 15.49 9.88 -5.81
CA ASP A 177 16.36 11.03 -6.15
C ASP A 177 17.25 10.78 -7.38
N GLY A 178 17.11 9.62 -8.04
CA GLY A 178 17.84 9.26 -9.24
C GLY A 178 16.94 9.12 -10.48
N GLU A 179 17.58 8.90 -11.64
CA GLU A 179 16.90 8.68 -12.93
C GLU A 179 15.86 7.54 -12.86
N ALA A 180 16.13 6.49 -12.08
CA ALA A 180 15.20 5.37 -11.86
C ALA A 180 13.91 5.79 -11.11
N GLY A 181 13.93 6.88 -10.34
CA GLY A 181 12.73 7.45 -9.72
C GLY A 181 11.76 7.99 -10.76
N GLU A 182 12.24 8.78 -11.69
CA GLU A 182 11.42 9.40 -12.73
C GLU A 182 11.07 8.44 -13.87
N ASP A 183 12.07 7.72 -14.37
CA ASP A 183 11.94 6.86 -15.54
C ASP A 183 11.73 5.39 -15.17
N ARG A 184 10.60 4.88 -15.57
CA ARG A 184 10.23 3.47 -15.43
C ARG A 184 11.22 2.51 -16.09
N ASP A 185 11.75 2.88 -17.25
CA ASP A 185 12.69 2.03 -17.97
C ASP A 185 14.07 2.05 -17.31
N ALA A 186 14.47 3.17 -16.68
CA ALA A 186 15.65 3.24 -15.82
C ALA A 186 15.51 2.33 -14.58
N ARG A 187 14.35 2.36 -13.92
CA ARG A 187 14.06 1.43 -12.80
C ARG A 187 14.18 -0.04 -13.22
N MET A 188 13.71 -0.37 -14.41
CA MET A 188 13.82 -1.74 -14.93
C MET A 188 15.27 -2.13 -15.25
N ARG A 189 16.09 -1.19 -15.72
CA ARG A 189 17.54 -1.42 -15.90
C ARG A 189 18.23 -1.66 -14.56
N GLU A 190 17.96 -0.84 -13.55
CA GLU A 190 18.49 -1.00 -12.20
C GLU A 190 18.20 -2.38 -11.60
N ILE A 191 16.95 -2.86 -11.69
CA ILE A 191 16.57 -4.20 -11.23
C ILE A 191 17.29 -5.28 -12.06
N ALA A 192 17.45 -5.10 -13.36
CA ALA A 192 18.13 -6.06 -14.24
C ALA A 192 19.63 -6.15 -13.94
N GLU A 193 20.29 -5.03 -13.71
CA GLU A 193 21.71 -4.94 -13.34
C GLU A 193 21.96 -5.58 -11.97
N ALA A 194 21.13 -5.24 -10.97
CA ALA A 194 21.20 -5.84 -9.64
C ALA A 194 20.96 -7.36 -9.68
N ARG A 195 20.01 -7.82 -10.51
CA ARG A 195 19.80 -9.25 -10.75
C ARG A 195 21.03 -9.90 -11.35
N GLU A 196 21.62 -9.28 -12.35
CA GLU A 196 22.82 -9.80 -13.00
C GLU A 196 23.98 -9.91 -12.01
N ASP A 197 24.20 -8.87 -11.20
CA ASP A 197 25.21 -8.86 -10.16
C ASP A 197 25.00 -9.98 -9.14
N VAL A 198 23.81 -10.04 -8.52
CA VAL A 198 23.47 -11.04 -7.50
C VAL A 198 23.55 -12.47 -8.03
N THR A 199 23.25 -12.68 -9.31
CA THR A 199 23.20 -14.02 -9.90
C THR A 199 24.52 -14.51 -10.51
N LYS A 200 25.51 -13.65 -10.66
CA LYS A 200 26.88 -13.99 -11.07
C LYS A 200 27.76 -14.51 -9.93
N GLY A 201 27.43 -14.14 -8.68
CA GLY A 201 28.20 -14.56 -7.50
C GLY A 201 28.09 -16.05 -7.22
N LYS A 202 29.14 -16.62 -6.61
CA LYS A 202 29.13 -17.99 -6.08
C LYS A 202 28.38 -18.10 -4.77
N SER A 203 28.22 -16.99 -4.09
CA SER A 203 27.50 -16.89 -2.82
C SER A 203 26.83 -15.52 -2.65
N VAL A 204 25.64 -15.52 -2.05
CA VAL A 204 24.89 -14.30 -1.72
C VAL A 204 24.53 -14.32 -0.26
N VAL A 205 24.96 -13.29 0.48
CA VAL A 205 24.56 -13.07 1.88
C VAL A 205 23.37 -12.12 1.90
N VAL A 206 22.22 -12.62 2.37
CA VAL A 206 21.00 -11.85 2.60
C VAL A 206 20.96 -11.43 4.07
N ILE A 207 20.97 -10.13 4.33
CA ILE A 207 20.98 -9.58 5.68
C ILE A 207 19.59 -9.14 6.08
N GLY A 208 19.00 -9.83 7.06
CA GLY A 208 17.67 -9.57 7.58
C GLY A 208 16.68 -10.71 7.33
N GLY A 209 16.24 -11.37 8.40
CA GLY A 209 15.28 -12.49 8.35
C GLY A 209 13.81 -12.07 8.49
N GLY A 210 13.49 -10.82 8.14
CA GLY A 210 12.14 -10.33 7.97
C GLY A 210 11.51 -10.82 6.66
N VAL A 211 10.31 -10.33 6.34
CA VAL A 211 9.55 -10.79 5.15
C VAL A 211 10.36 -10.64 3.86
N VAL A 212 10.97 -9.49 3.64
CA VAL A 212 11.72 -9.20 2.42
C VAL A 212 12.92 -10.12 2.25
N GLY A 213 13.75 -10.29 3.31
CA GLY A 213 14.93 -11.16 3.23
C GLY A 213 14.58 -12.63 3.06
N VAL A 214 13.53 -13.10 3.72
CA VAL A 214 13.00 -14.46 3.53
C VAL A 214 12.55 -14.68 2.08
N GLU A 215 11.86 -13.70 1.48
CA GLU A 215 11.44 -13.78 0.08
C GLU A 215 12.62 -13.76 -0.89
N VAL A 216 13.59 -12.86 -0.69
CA VAL A 216 14.81 -12.80 -1.51
C VAL A 216 15.56 -14.11 -1.44
N ALA A 217 15.81 -14.64 -0.24
CA ALA A 217 16.53 -15.90 -0.06
C ALA A 217 15.81 -17.09 -0.73
N GLY A 218 14.49 -17.18 -0.56
CA GLY A 218 13.68 -18.25 -1.17
C GLY A 218 13.65 -18.19 -2.69
N GLU A 219 13.51 -16.99 -3.25
CA GLU A 219 13.49 -16.80 -4.71
C GLU A 219 14.88 -17.10 -5.35
N LEU A 220 15.96 -16.65 -4.72
CA LEU A 220 17.33 -16.93 -5.17
C LEU A 220 17.65 -18.43 -5.07
N ALA A 221 17.30 -19.09 -3.98
CA ALA A 221 17.52 -20.52 -3.81
C ALA A 221 16.76 -21.34 -4.88
N ALA A 222 15.49 -21.01 -5.12
CA ALA A 222 14.69 -21.65 -6.14
C ALA A 222 15.28 -21.46 -7.57
N ARG A 223 15.78 -20.26 -7.86
CA ARG A 223 16.49 -19.97 -9.10
C ARG A 223 17.75 -20.82 -9.23
N ASN A 224 18.60 -20.82 -8.20
CA ASN A 224 19.88 -21.54 -8.22
C ASN A 224 19.67 -23.03 -8.42
N ALA A 225 18.67 -23.62 -7.77
CA ALA A 225 18.27 -25.02 -7.99
C ALA A 225 17.82 -25.28 -9.44
N LYS A 226 17.01 -24.39 -10.02
CA LYS A 226 16.54 -24.49 -11.41
C LYS A 226 17.67 -24.38 -12.41
N MET A 227 18.60 -23.43 -12.17
CA MET A 227 19.76 -23.18 -13.06
C MET A 227 20.93 -24.16 -12.84
N LYS A 228 20.86 -24.96 -11.77
CA LYS A 228 21.96 -25.84 -11.33
C LYS A 228 23.28 -25.06 -11.14
N SER A 229 23.17 -23.80 -10.63
CA SER A 229 24.33 -22.90 -10.57
C SER A 229 25.34 -23.28 -9.49
N GLY A 230 24.92 -24.04 -8.46
CA GLY A 230 25.74 -24.34 -7.29
C GLY A 230 25.99 -23.13 -6.36
N ALA A 231 25.43 -21.95 -6.67
CA ALA A 231 25.63 -20.76 -5.89
C ALA A 231 24.90 -20.87 -4.53
N ARG A 232 25.62 -20.52 -3.45
CA ARG A 232 25.10 -20.57 -2.09
C ARG A 232 24.20 -19.36 -1.80
N VAL A 233 23.17 -19.57 -1.02
CA VAL A 233 22.33 -18.49 -0.47
C VAL A 233 22.39 -18.56 1.06
N ILE A 234 22.86 -17.50 1.69
CA ILE A 234 23.11 -17.41 3.12
C ILE A 234 22.19 -16.33 3.67
N LEU A 235 21.30 -16.67 4.59
CA LEU A 235 20.37 -15.73 5.24
C LEU A 235 20.79 -15.53 6.70
N VAL A 236 21.15 -14.30 7.06
CA VAL A 236 21.55 -13.93 8.42
C VAL A 236 20.51 -13.03 9.07
N HIS A 237 20.26 -13.23 10.37
CA HIS A 237 19.27 -12.47 11.12
C HIS A 237 19.69 -12.31 12.58
N SER A 238 19.57 -11.08 13.09
CA SER A 238 19.89 -10.74 14.47
C SER A 238 18.88 -11.28 15.49
N GLY A 239 17.61 -11.40 15.10
CA GLY A 239 16.56 -11.95 15.96
C GLY A 239 16.71 -13.47 16.22
N PRO A 240 16.03 -13.99 17.23
CA PRO A 240 16.15 -15.40 17.64
C PRO A 240 15.58 -16.40 16.64
N ARG A 241 14.82 -15.94 15.65
CA ARG A 241 14.20 -16.76 14.59
C ARG A 241 13.78 -15.89 13.41
N LEU A 242 13.70 -16.47 12.22
CA LEU A 242 13.16 -15.77 11.06
C LEU A 242 11.72 -15.35 11.33
N LEU A 243 11.32 -14.18 10.79
CA LEU A 243 9.96 -13.65 10.94
C LEU A 243 9.52 -13.59 12.41
N ASP A 244 10.37 -13.09 13.28
CA ASP A 244 10.20 -13.11 14.74
C ASP A 244 8.97 -12.36 15.24
N THR A 245 8.43 -11.44 14.46
CA THR A 245 7.14 -10.75 14.70
C THR A 245 5.91 -11.60 14.36
N LEU A 246 6.08 -12.76 13.71
CA LEU A 246 5.00 -13.68 13.38
C LEU A 246 4.91 -14.84 14.38
N PRO A 247 3.79 -15.58 14.42
CA PRO A 247 3.67 -16.77 15.26
C PRO A 247 4.79 -17.79 15.01
N LYS A 248 5.27 -18.45 16.06
CA LYS A 248 6.40 -19.39 16.02
C LYS A 248 6.26 -20.48 14.95
N PHE A 249 5.05 -21.04 14.77
CA PHE A 249 4.80 -22.09 13.77
C PHE A 249 4.96 -21.58 12.31
N VAL A 250 4.75 -20.26 12.05
CA VAL A 250 5.03 -19.64 10.74
C VAL A 250 6.54 -19.62 10.51
N SER A 251 7.30 -19.11 11.50
CA SER A 251 8.75 -19.09 11.47
C SER A 251 9.35 -20.48 11.25
N GLU A 252 8.87 -21.48 11.98
CA GLU A 252 9.34 -22.88 11.85
C GLU A 252 9.07 -23.44 10.45
N TYR A 253 7.87 -23.23 9.91
CA TYR A 253 7.53 -23.65 8.55
C TYR A 253 8.44 -22.99 7.51
N VAL A 254 8.65 -21.68 7.61
CA VAL A 254 9.49 -20.92 6.69
C VAL A 254 10.95 -21.37 6.78
N SER A 255 11.51 -21.46 7.98
CA SER A 255 12.90 -21.90 8.19
C SER A 255 13.13 -23.29 7.64
N LYS A 256 12.26 -24.27 7.95
CA LYS A 256 12.34 -25.64 7.41
C LYS A 256 12.27 -25.67 5.91
N THR A 257 11.45 -24.82 5.30
CA THR A 257 11.29 -24.74 3.84
C THR A 257 12.52 -24.16 3.18
N LEU A 258 13.09 -23.06 3.72
CA LEU A 258 14.31 -22.44 3.17
C LEU A 258 15.51 -23.37 3.29
N VAL A 259 15.73 -24.03 4.44
CA VAL A 259 16.79 -25.01 4.62
C VAL A 259 16.66 -26.17 3.64
N ARG A 260 15.44 -26.70 3.43
CA ARG A 260 15.17 -27.73 2.42
C ARG A 260 15.49 -27.27 0.98
N PHE A 261 15.39 -25.98 0.71
CA PHE A 261 15.77 -25.38 -0.57
C PHE A 261 17.26 -25.05 -0.68
N GLY A 262 18.07 -25.42 0.34
CA GLY A 262 19.51 -25.21 0.37
C GLY A 262 19.95 -23.82 0.84
N VAL A 263 19.06 -23.06 1.49
CA VAL A 263 19.45 -21.80 2.15
C VAL A 263 20.14 -22.11 3.47
N GLU A 264 21.32 -21.54 3.67
CA GLU A 264 22.02 -21.54 4.95
C GLU A 264 21.43 -20.44 5.83
N VAL A 265 20.91 -20.81 7.01
CA VAL A 265 20.18 -19.86 7.87
C VAL A 265 20.94 -19.70 9.19
N TYR A 266 21.32 -18.45 9.49
CA TYR A 266 21.99 -18.05 10.73
C TYR A 266 21.10 -17.04 11.45
N VAL A 267 20.70 -17.35 12.69
CA VAL A 267 19.84 -16.52 13.54
C VAL A 267 20.46 -16.25 14.88
N GLY A 268 20.00 -15.24 15.59
CA GLY A 268 20.36 -14.96 16.98
C GLY A 268 21.67 -14.20 17.14
N GLN A 269 22.24 -13.65 16.06
CA GLN A 269 23.44 -12.82 16.18
C GLN A 269 23.54 -11.76 15.08
N THR A 270 24.27 -10.71 15.41
CA THR A 270 24.61 -9.62 14.50
C THR A 270 25.97 -9.90 13.88
N TYR A 271 26.12 -9.55 12.60
CA TYR A 271 27.35 -9.66 11.85
C TYR A 271 27.86 -8.28 11.44
N ASP A 272 29.17 -8.07 11.62
CA ASP A 272 29.87 -6.90 11.09
C ASP A 272 30.54 -7.25 9.77
N ARG A 273 30.49 -6.33 8.83
CA ARG A 273 31.20 -6.50 7.56
C ARG A 273 32.68 -6.16 7.74
N VAL A 274 33.54 -7.08 7.39
CA VAL A 274 35.00 -6.92 7.40
C VAL A 274 35.53 -7.34 6.01
N GLY A 275 35.78 -6.36 5.14
CA GLY A 275 36.10 -6.61 3.73
C GLY A 275 34.94 -7.30 3.01
N ASP A 276 35.19 -8.47 2.42
CA ASP A 276 34.20 -9.31 1.75
C ASP A 276 33.56 -10.37 2.68
N SER A 277 33.92 -10.37 3.95
CA SER A 277 33.44 -11.32 4.95
C SER A 277 32.48 -10.65 5.94
N PHE A 278 31.66 -11.47 6.61
CA PHE A 278 30.82 -11.07 7.73
C PHE A 278 31.24 -11.83 8.98
N VAL A 279 31.65 -11.11 10.02
CA VAL A 279 32.11 -11.69 11.29
C VAL A 279 31.02 -11.53 12.34
N GLY A 280 30.61 -12.64 12.95
CA GLY A 280 29.60 -12.64 14.02
C GLY A 280 30.14 -12.00 15.29
N ARG A 281 29.42 -11.02 15.85
CA ARG A 281 29.84 -10.29 17.07
C ARG A 281 29.94 -11.16 18.31
N MET A 282 29.19 -12.24 18.39
CA MET A 282 29.08 -13.06 19.58
C MET A 282 29.95 -14.32 19.54
N ASN A 283 30.20 -14.90 18.38
CA ASN A 283 30.84 -16.20 18.24
C ASN A 283 32.00 -16.23 17.25
N GLU A 284 32.37 -15.06 16.69
CA GLU A 284 33.44 -14.88 15.70
C GLU A 284 33.32 -15.75 14.44
N ASN A 285 32.14 -16.35 14.22
CA ASN A 285 31.88 -17.09 13.01
C ASN A 285 32.02 -16.18 11.79
N VAL A 286 32.84 -16.62 10.81
CA VAL A 286 33.06 -15.89 9.58
C VAL A 286 32.14 -16.45 8.49
N ILE A 287 31.38 -15.55 7.86
CA ILE A 287 30.56 -15.85 6.70
C ILE A 287 31.17 -15.13 5.50
N GLU A 288 31.61 -15.89 4.53
CA GLU A 288 32.13 -15.37 3.27
C GLU A 288 31.01 -15.30 2.22
N GLY A 289 30.94 -14.18 1.52
CA GLY A 289 29.93 -13.99 0.47
C GLY A 289 30.36 -12.98 -0.58
N ASP A 290 30.33 -13.40 -1.83
CA ASP A 290 30.72 -12.56 -2.98
C ASP A 290 29.75 -11.38 -3.17
N ARG A 291 28.48 -11.54 -2.78
CA ARG A 291 27.42 -10.54 -2.94
C ARG A 291 26.61 -10.39 -1.67
N VAL A 292 26.11 -9.20 -1.48
CA VAL A 292 25.31 -8.82 -0.29
C VAL A 292 24.00 -8.21 -0.71
N MET A 293 22.91 -8.68 -0.09
CA MET A 293 21.58 -8.11 -0.22
C MET A 293 21.10 -7.60 1.14
N MET A 294 21.04 -6.27 1.29
CA MET A 294 20.53 -5.63 2.52
C MET A 294 19.01 -5.65 2.51
N CYS A 295 18.41 -6.38 3.45
CA CYS A 295 16.97 -6.48 3.65
C CYS A 295 16.53 -5.93 5.02
N VAL A 296 17.30 -4.99 5.56
CA VAL A 296 17.08 -4.26 6.82
C VAL A 296 17.26 -2.77 6.59
N GLY A 297 16.90 -1.94 7.58
CA GLY A 297 17.18 -0.50 7.54
C GLY A 297 16.15 0.31 6.75
N ALA A 298 14.92 -0.17 6.63
CA ALA A 298 13.83 0.65 6.12
C ALA A 298 13.63 1.89 6.98
N LYS A 299 13.57 3.08 6.36
CA LYS A 299 13.34 4.36 7.01
C LYS A 299 12.06 4.99 6.48
N PRO A 300 11.27 5.72 7.30
CA PRO A 300 10.14 6.48 6.78
C PRO A 300 10.62 7.53 5.78
N ALA A 301 9.86 7.75 4.72
CA ALA A 301 10.17 8.75 3.69
C ALA A 301 9.56 10.10 4.08
N THR A 302 10.10 10.71 5.12
CA THR A 302 9.55 11.91 5.79
C THR A 302 10.61 13.00 6.01
N GLU A 303 11.79 12.85 5.43
CA GLU A 303 12.92 13.78 5.61
C GLU A 303 12.53 15.22 5.22
N PHE A 304 11.66 15.38 4.22
CA PHE A 304 11.17 16.69 3.77
C PHE A 304 10.24 17.37 4.79
N LEU A 305 9.78 16.65 5.82
CA LEU A 305 8.96 17.17 6.93
C LEU A 305 9.80 17.57 8.14
N ASP A 306 11.05 17.11 8.20
CA ASP A 306 11.99 17.39 9.30
C ASP A 306 12.80 18.64 8.98
N ARG A 307 12.37 19.80 9.48
CA ARG A 307 12.97 21.09 9.15
C ARG A 307 13.53 21.82 10.35
N GLU A 308 14.20 21.11 11.27
CA GLU A 308 14.94 21.77 12.36
C GLU A 308 16.04 22.74 11.88
N SER A 309 16.37 22.77 10.59
CA SER A 309 17.50 23.51 10.05
C SER A 309 17.15 24.81 9.34
N VAL A 310 15.89 25.23 9.26
CA VAL A 310 15.50 26.49 8.60
C VAL A 310 14.93 27.45 9.63
N ASN A 311 15.67 28.48 9.97
CA ASN A 311 15.22 29.59 10.81
C ASN A 311 14.10 30.36 10.08
N PHE A 312 12.85 29.97 10.30
CA PHE A 312 11.69 30.77 9.94
C PHE A 312 11.22 31.53 11.18
N SER A 313 10.83 32.80 11.02
CA SER A 313 10.14 33.54 12.06
C SER A 313 8.75 32.91 12.25
N GLU A 314 8.35 32.64 13.51
CA GLU A 314 7.05 32.05 13.85
C GLU A 314 5.83 32.89 13.41
N ASP A 315 6.06 34.14 13.04
CA ASP A 315 5.03 35.12 12.65
C ASP A 315 4.77 35.21 11.14
N ASP A 316 5.42 34.38 10.30
CA ASP A 316 5.23 34.42 8.87
C ASP A 316 4.09 33.46 8.47
N ASP A 317 2.99 34.00 7.95
CA ASP A 317 1.82 33.25 7.44
C ASP A 317 2.22 32.22 6.34
N ASP A 318 3.45 32.31 5.85
CA ASP A 318 4.05 31.49 4.79
C ASP A 318 5.08 30.47 5.34
N SER A 319 5.05 30.13 6.64
CA SER A 319 5.97 29.14 7.20
C SER A 319 5.50 27.71 6.92
N PRO A 320 6.43 26.77 6.63
CA PRO A 320 6.10 25.34 6.52
C PRO A 320 5.55 24.78 7.83
N LEU A 321 4.58 23.87 7.72
CA LEU A 321 4.01 23.16 8.87
C LEU A 321 5.09 22.35 9.59
N ASN A 322 5.06 22.40 10.92
CA ASN A 322 5.91 21.58 11.78
C ASN A 322 5.20 20.28 12.16
N PHE A 323 5.66 19.16 11.62
CA PHE A 323 5.02 17.87 11.83
C PHE A 323 5.56 17.14 13.07
N PRO A 324 4.68 16.56 13.91
CA PRO A 324 5.11 15.75 15.04
C PRO A 324 5.67 14.41 14.55
N LEU A 325 6.98 14.26 14.59
CA LEU A 325 7.69 13.03 14.23
C LEU A 325 8.02 12.21 15.49
N ASP A 326 8.15 10.89 15.34
CA ASP A 326 8.72 10.02 16.36
C ASP A 326 10.26 9.94 16.23
N MET A 327 10.92 9.23 17.14
CA MET A 327 12.39 9.13 17.19
C MET A 327 13.03 8.52 15.93
N ILE A 328 12.26 7.88 15.06
CA ILE A 328 12.76 7.30 13.80
C ILE A 328 12.20 8.04 12.57
N GLY A 329 11.57 9.20 12.80
CA GLY A 329 11.08 10.08 11.74
C GLY A 329 9.66 9.78 11.24
N ARG A 330 8.86 8.92 11.87
CA ARG A 330 7.47 8.66 11.43
C ARG A 330 6.52 9.72 11.96
N VAL A 331 5.57 10.13 11.11
CA VAL A 331 4.53 11.09 11.45
C VAL A 331 3.61 10.52 12.54
N ARG A 332 3.45 11.24 13.65
CA ARG A 332 2.59 10.84 14.75
C ARG A 332 1.13 11.15 14.42
N VAL A 333 0.27 10.15 14.56
CA VAL A 333 -1.15 10.23 14.23
C VAL A 333 -2.02 9.75 15.38
N ASP A 334 -3.25 10.23 15.43
CA ASP A 334 -4.32 9.63 16.24
C ASP A 334 -4.69 8.27 15.64
N GLU A 335 -4.57 7.21 16.40
CA GLU A 335 -4.79 5.83 15.93
C GLU A 335 -6.25 5.59 15.48
N ALA A 336 -7.19 6.33 16.02
CA ALA A 336 -8.62 6.15 15.73
C ALA A 336 -9.09 6.92 14.50
N THR A 337 -8.40 7.98 14.12
CA THR A 337 -8.81 8.87 13.03
C THR A 337 -7.78 8.95 11.91
N ARG A 338 -6.54 8.55 12.16
CA ARG A 338 -5.37 8.68 11.28
C ARG A 338 -5.01 10.15 10.97
N GLN A 339 -5.61 11.11 11.69
CA GLN A 339 -5.22 12.52 11.63
C GLN A 339 -3.84 12.71 12.27
N VAL A 340 -3.06 13.58 11.69
CA VAL A 340 -1.77 14.01 12.28
C VAL A 340 -2.06 14.77 13.57
N ILE A 341 -1.32 14.47 14.65
CA ILE A 341 -1.53 15.13 15.95
C ILE A 341 -1.28 16.63 15.80
N GLY A 342 -2.27 17.44 16.18
CA GLY A 342 -2.22 18.89 16.07
C GLY A 342 -2.86 19.46 14.79
N TYR A 343 -3.37 18.61 13.88
CA TYR A 343 -3.97 19.04 12.62
C TYR A 343 -5.32 18.37 12.39
N ASP A 344 -6.34 19.14 12.03
CA ASP A 344 -7.69 18.61 11.79
C ASP A 344 -7.90 18.11 10.37
N ASN A 345 -7.15 18.65 9.40
CA ASN A 345 -7.28 18.38 7.96
C ASN A 345 -6.06 17.68 7.34
N VAL A 346 -5.11 17.20 8.15
CA VAL A 346 -3.94 16.47 7.68
C VAL A 346 -3.96 15.04 8.21
N TYR A 347 -3.74 14.08 7.33
CA TYR A 347 -3.71 12.65 7.63
C TYR A 347 -2.37 12.04 7.23
N ALA A 348 -1.94 11.00 7.94
CA ALA A 348 -0.81 10.19 7.50
C ALA A 348 -1.17 8.70 7.51
N VAL A 349 -0.80 8.00 6.43
CA VAL A 349 -1.16 6.60 6.18
C VAL A 349 0.01 5.82 5.56
N GLY A 350 0.01 4.53 5.78
CA GLY A 350 1.10 3.67 5.29
C GLY A 350 2.35 3.77 6.17
N ASP A 351 3.53 3.45 5.62
CA ASP A 351 4.76 3.27 6.40
C ASP A 351 5.35 4.56 6.95
N CYS A 352 4.97 5.73 6.42
CA CYS A 352 5.38 7.03 6.95
C CYS A 352 4.69 7.40 8.27
N ALA A 353 3.55 6.77 8.60
CA ALA A 353 2.83 7.01 9.83
C ALA A 353 3.36 6.16 10.98
N CYS A 354 3.32 6.71 12.20
CA CYS A 354 3.76 6.01 13.41
C CYS A 354 2.92 4.76 13.68
N LYS A 355 3.57 3.61 13.72
CA LYS A 355 2.98 2.29 13.98
C LYS A 355 4.06 1.26 14.33
N LEU A 356 3.64 0.08 14.74
CA LEU A 356 4.57 -1.02 15.03
C LEU A 356 5.23 -1.53 13.73
N PRO A 357 6.49 -2.01 13.80
CA PRO A 357 7.22 -2.49 12.61
C PRO A 357 6.53 -3.60 11.84
N ASP A 358 5.77 -4.46 12.52
CA ASP A 358 5.01 -5.55 11.90
C ASP A 358 3.72 -5.10 11.19
N GLN A 359 3.42 -3.80 11.27
CA GLN A 359 2.28 -3.16 10.61
C GLN A 359 2.67 -2.44 9.31
N MET A 360 3.95 -2.46 8.90
CA MET A 360 4.41 -1.89 7.64
C MET A 360 4.08 -2.85 6.48
N LEU A 361 2.80 -2.94 6.13
CA LEU A 361 2.25 -3.85 5.13
C LEU A 361 1.44 -3.10 4.08
N ALA A 362 1.55 -3.52 2.83
CA ALA A 362 0.74 -2.99 1.74
C ALA A 362 -0.78 -3.09 2.00
N SER A 363 -1.22 -4.16 2.69
CA SER A 363 -2.63 -4.33 3.08
C SER A 363 -3.08 -3.28 4.12
N TYR A 364 -2.24 -2.95 5.09
CA TYR A 364 -2.55 -1.90 6.07
C TYR A 364 -2.53 -0.51 5.44
N ALA A 365 -1.54 -0.22 4.60
CA ALA A 365 -1.50 1.03 3.85
C ALA A 365 -2.78 1.25 3.03
N HIS A 366 -3.28 0.18 2.39
CA HIS A 366 -4.55 0.20 1.66
C HIS A 366 -5.76 0.47 2.57
N TRP A 367 -5.91 -0.25 3.68
CA TRP A 367 -7.07 -0.09 4.58
C TRP A 367 -7.08 1.24 5.32
N GLU A 368 -5.92 1.75 5.71
CA GLU A 368 -5.79 3.09 6.30
C GLU A 368 -6.26 4.17 5.32
N ALA A 369 -5.80 4.08 4.07
CA ALA A 369 -6.20 5.00 3.02
C ALA A 369 -7.70 4.92 2.70
N GLU A 370 -8.28 3.71 2.66
CA GLU A 370 -9.73 3.52 2.49
C GLU A 370 -10.52 4.17 3.63
N TYR A 371 -10.05 4.04 4.87
CA TYR A 371 -10.68 4.66 6.03
C TYR A 371 -10.62 6.19 5.95
N VAL A 372 -9.43 6.75 5.70
CA VAL A 372 -9.22 8.20 5.58
C VAL A 372 -10.06 8.77 4.44
N SER A 373 -10.09 8.12 3.29
CA SER A 373 -10.93 8.54 2.16
C SER A 373 -12.41 8.60 2.54
N LYS A 374 -12.93 7.61 3.27
CA LYS A 374 -14.31 7.63 3.77
C LYS A 374 -14.54 8.74 4.77
N ARG A 375 -13.56 9.02 5.63
CA ARG A 375 -13.64 10.09 6.62
C ARG A 375 -13.72 11.46 5.94
N ILE A 376 -12.88 11.72 4.96
CA ILE A 376 -12.90 12.94 4.14
C ILE A 376 -14.25 13.09 3.42
N MET A 377 -14.79 12.01 2.84
CA MET A 377 -16.09 12.01 2.18
C MET A 377 -17.28 12.24 3.14
N CYS A 378 -17.10 12.07 4.44
CA CYS A 378 -18.12 12.45 5.42
C CYS A 378 -18.28 13.97 5.57
N ASP A 379 -17.30 14.74 5.14
CA ASP A 379 -17.34 16.21 5.06
C ASP A 379 -17.84 16.92 6.32
N GLY A 380 -17.39 16.45 7.48
CA GLY A 380 -17.81 16.98 8.79
C GLY A 380 -19.21 16.56 9.25
N ASP A 381 -19.99 15.80 8.44
CA ASP A 381 -21.28 15.26 8.89
C ASP A 381 -21.09 14.32 10.08
N ALA A 382 -21.45 14.80 11.26
CA ALA A 382 -21.32 14.07 12.52
C ALA A 382 -22.05 12.72 12.50
N ARG A 383 -23.19 12.61 11.80
CA ARG A 383 -23.94 11.36 11.66
C ARG A 383 -23.22 10.36 10.76
N ALA A 384 -22.63 10.83 9.66
CA ALA A 384 -21.83 10.00 8.76
C ALA A 384 -20.55 9.54 9.45
N LEU A 385 -19.85 10.42 10.17
CA LEU A 385 -18.68 10.12 10.99
C LEU A 385 -19.01 9.10 12.09
N GLY A 386 -20.14 9.27 12.79
CA GLY A 386 -20.62 8.32 13.80
C GLY A 386 -20.87 6.91 13.23
N LYS A 387 -21.38 6.81 12.00
CA LYS A 387 -21.57 5.52 11.29
C LYS A 387 -20.24 4.91 10.82
N LEU A 388 -19.30 5.73 10.39
CA LEU A 388 -17.96 5.28 9.99
C LEU A 388 -17.23 4.71 11.21
N GLY A 389 -17.33 5.38 12.35
CA GLY A 389 -16.69 5.02 13.60
C GLY A 389 -15.17 5.21 13.57
N ARG A 390 -14.50 4.73 14.61
CA ARG A 390 -13.03 4.79 14.74
C ARG A 390 -12.34 3.79 13.83
N TYR A 391 -11.16 4.13 13.32
CA TYR A 391 -10.30 3.16 12.64
C TYR A 391 -9.97 2.00 13.61
N ARG A 392 -10.08 0.80 13.11
CA ARG A 392 -9.68 -0.40 13.84
C ARG A 392 -8.73 -1.19 12.95
N LEU A 393 -7.56 -1.49 13.49
CA LEU A 393 -6.56 -2.28 12.76
C LEU A 393 -7.15 -3.66 12.40
N PRO A 394 -7.24 -4.00 11.11
CA PRO A 394 -7.71 -5.32 10.69
C PRO A 394 -6.68 -6.40 11.06
N PRO A 395 -7.07 -7.68 11.10
CA PRO A 395 -6.11 -8.77 11.19
C PRO A 395 -5.10 -8.69 10.05
N ARG A 396 -3.81 -8.92 10.34
CA ARG A 396 -2.76 -8.87 9.30
C ARG A 396 -3.05 -9.87 8.19
N LEU A 397 -2.88 -9.44 6.94
CA LEU A 397 -2.90 -10.31 5.77
C LEU A 397 -1.54 -10.22 5.10
N MET A 398 -0.81 -11.32 5.08
CA MET A 398 0.50 -11.43 4.45
C MET A 398 0.55 -12.65 3.54
N ALA A 399 1.08 -12.47 2.34
CA ALA A 399 1.41 -13.55 1.43
C ALA A 399 2.93 -13.52 1.18
N ILE A 400 3.66 -14.42 1.82
CA ILE A 400 5.12 -14.49 1.81
C ILE A 400 5.55 -15.56 0.80
N SER A 401 6.37 -15.17 -0.18
CA SER A 401 6.97 -16.08 -1.15
C SER A 401 8.18 -16.81 -0.56
N LEU A 402 8.33 -18.08 -0.89
CA LEU A 402 9.54 -18.86 -0.60
C LEU A 402 10.12 -19.42 -1.92
N GLY A 403 9.82 -18.75 -3.02
CA GLY A 403 10.11 -19.17 -4.37
C GLY A 403 8.85 -19.31 -5.22
N PRO A 404 8.97 -19.59 -6.53
CA PRO A 404 7.84 -19.53 -7.49
C PRO A 404 6.72 -20.55 -7.21
N PHE A 405 7.01 -21.61 -6.44
CA PHE A 405 6.05 -22.69 -6.16
C PHE A 405 5.86 -22.93 -4.66
N ALA A 406 6.37 -22.05 -3.79
CA ALA A 406 6.27 -22.18 -2.37
C ALA A 406 5.96 -20.85 -1.71
N GLY A 407 5.24 -20.89 -0.59
CA GLY A 407 4.92 -19.70 0.17
C GLY A 407 4.06 -20.02 1.38
N VAL A 408 3.68 -18.96 2.09
CA VAL A 408 2.71 -19.02 3.19
C VAL A 408 1.83 -17.79 3.16
N VAL A 409 0.53 -17.98 3.33
CA VAL A 409 -0.44 -16.90 3.52
C VAL A 409 -0.89 -16.92 4.97
N VAL A 410 -0.71 -15.78 5.64
CA VAL A 410 -1.05 -15.58 7.04
C VAL A 410 -2.21 -14.60 7.15
N TRP A 411 -3.22 -14.93 7.97
CA TRP A 411 -4.32 -14.06 8.35
C TRP A 411 -4.39 -13.97 9.87
N GLY A 412 -4.12 -12.79 10.43
CA GLY A 412 -3.94 -12.65 11.88
C GLY A 412 -2.81 -13.56 12.36
N ASP A 413 -3.14 -14.47 13.26
CA ASP A 413 -2.21 -15.46 13.82
C ASP A 413 -2.43 -16.88 13.26
N ARG A 414 -3.01 -17.01 12.06
CA ARG A 414 -3.30 -18.30 11.43
C ARG A 414 -2.70 -18.40 10.04
N ILE A 415 -2.21 -19.57 9.68
CA ILE A 415 -1.89 -19.89 8.29
C ILE A 415 -3.19 -20.24 7.55
N LEU A 416 -3.50 -19.47 6.49
CA LEU A 416 -4.61 -19.79 5.59
C LEU A 416 -4.24 -20.87 4.59
N CYS A 417 -3.08 -20.74 3.97
CA CYS A 417 -2.55 -21.74 3.05
C CYS A 417 -1.02 -21.66 2.99
N ARG A 418 -0.41 -22.74 2.48
CA ARG A 418 1.05 -22.88 2.34
C ARG A 418 1.42 -23.64 1.08
N GLY A 419 2.71 -23.63 0.74
CA GLY A 419 3.21 -24.31 -0.45
C GLY A 419 2.76 -23.61 -1.74
N TRP A 420 2.41 -24.39 -2.76
CA TRP A 420 2.03 -23.89 -4.07
C TRP A 420 0.72 -23.05 -4.06
N CYS A 421 -0.22 -23.38 -3.19
CA CYS A 421 -1.46 -22.58 -3.04
C CYS A 421 -1.15 -21.13 -2.63
N ALA A 422 -0.20 -20.94 -1.72
CA ALA A 422 0.23 -19.62 -1.29
C ALA A 422 0.96 -18.87 -2.43
N ALA A 423 1.78 -19.56 -3.21
CA ALA A 423 2.45 -18.99 -4.36
C ALA A 423 1.44 -18.54 -5.43
N VAL A 424 0.43 -19.34 -5.73
CA VAL A 424 -0.68 -18.97 -6.64
C VAL A 424 -1.45 -17.77 -6.10
N PHE A 425 -1.78 -17.76 -4.81
CA PHE A 425 -2.48 -16.64 -4.19
C PHE A 425 -1.70 -15.33 -4.33
N LYS A 426 -0.37 -15.36 -4.06
CA LYS A 426 0.50 -14.19 -4.25
C LYS A 426 0.53 -13.73 -5.72
N ALA A 427 0.66 -14.66 -6.66
CA ALA A 427 0.67 -14.36 -8.09
C ALA A 427 -0.66 -13.74 -8.55
N LEU A 428 -1.80 -14.22 -8.04
CA LEU A 428 -3.12 -13.66 -8.31
C LEU A 428 -3.25 -12.24 -7.75
N ILE A 429 -2.75 -11.97 -6.53
CA ILE A 429 -2.73 -10.62 -5.95
C ILE A 429 -1.91 -9.68 -6.86
N GLN A 430 -0.69 -10.08 -7.24
CA GLN A 430 0.16 -9.28 -8.11
C GLN A 430 -0.50 -9.02 -9.48
N PHE A 431 -1.00 -10.07 -10.13
CA PHE A 431 -1.70 -9.96 -11.41
C PHE A 431 -2.88 -9.00 -11.29
N TRP A 432 -3.65 -9.12 -10.22
CA TRP A 432 -4.81 -8.28 -9.96
C TRP A 432 -4.41 -6.81 -9.79
N PHE A 433 -3.44 -6.51 -8.92
CA PHE A 433 -2.99 -5.15 -8.70
C PHE A 433 -2.46 -4.49 -9.98
N ILE A 434 -1.69 -5.21 -10.78
CA ILE A 434 -1.07 -4.64 -11.98
C ILE A 434 -2.04 -4.54 -13.15
N ARG A 435 -2.91 -5.54 -13.33
CA ARG A 435 -3.81 -5.60 -14.49
C ARG A 435 -5.04 -4.74 -14.35
N PHE A 436 -5.56 -4.62 -13.14
CA PHE A 436 -6.82 -3.94 -12.85
C PHE A 436 -6.67 -2.69 -11.97
N LEU A 437 -5.46 -2.16 -11.78
CA LEU A 437 -5.27 -0.82 -11.27
C LEU A 437 -5.89 0.16 -12.29
N PRO A 438 -6.93 0.71 -12.14
CA PRO A 438 -7.78 1.53 -11.36
C PRO A 438 -9.11 0.89 -10.91
N ALA A 439 -9.33 -0.37 -11.15
CA ALA A 439 -10.58 -1.08 -10.82
C ALA A 439 -10.49 -2.13 -9.69
N PRO A 440 -9.31 -2.49 -9.11
CA PRO A 440 -9.17 -3.65 -8.21
C PRO A 440 -9.96 -3.51 -6.91
N TYR A 441 -10.26 -2.30 -6.54
CA TYR A 441 -10.77 -1.97 -5.21
C TYR A 441 -12.27 -2.26 -5.02
N SER A 442 -13.02 -2.34 -6.11
CA SER A 442 -14.45 -2.69 -6.03
C SER A 442 -14.71 -4.14 -5.63
N ILE A 443 -13.73 -5.03 -5.86
CA ILE A 443 -13.86 -6.46 -5.54
C ILE A 443 -13.35 -6.79 -4.15
N MET A 444 -12.30 -6.13 -3.65
CA MET A 444 -11.89 -6.28 -2.25
C MET A 444 -13.01 -5.84 -1.28
N LYS A 445 -13.87 -4.90 -1.69
CA LYS A 445 -15.10 -4.55 -0.95
C LYS A 445 -16.10 -5.72 -0.84
N ARG A 446 -16.02 -6.74 -1.71
CA ARG A 446 -16.91 -7.92 -1.69
C ARG A 446 -16.39 -9.08 -0.83
N PHE A 447 -15.14 -9.05 -0.37
CA PHE A 447 -14.71 -10.00 0.64
C PHE A 447 -15.48 -9.69 1.93
N PRO A 448 -16.26 -10.65 2.46
CA PRO A 448 -17.02 -10.42 3.67
C PRO A 448 -16.04 -9.99 4.76
N ARG A 449 -16.37 -8.89 5.46
CA ARG A 449 -15.71 -8.51 6.71
C ARG A 449 -15.94 -9.66 7.68
N MET A 450 -15.07 -10.66 7.67
CA MET A 450 -15.09 -11.69 8.70
C MET A 450 -14.83 -10.98 10.02
N ARG A 451 -15.88 -10.85 10.84
CA ARG A 451 -15.78 -10.40 12.21
C ARG A 451 -14.98 -11.46 12.98
N VAL A 452 -13.68 -11.36 12.97
CA VAL A 452 -12.85 -12.12 13.91
C VAL A 452 -12.91 -11.35 15.22
N LYS A 453 -13.45 -11.99 16.27
CA LYS A 453 -13.34 -11.46 17.64
C LYS A 453 -11.85 -11.24 17.90
N PRO A 454 -11.44 -10.06 18.42
CA PRO A 454 -10.04 -9.86 18.79
C PRO A 454 -9.66 -10.92 19.82
N PRO A 455 -8.43 -11.46 19.78
CA PRO A 455 -7.96 -12.37 20.82
C PRO A 455 -8.02 -11.63 22.16
N ALA A 456 -8.59 -12.28 23.16
CA ALA A 456 -8.65 -11.79 24.53
C ALA A 456 -7.26 -11.90 25.13
N SER A 457 -6.37 -10.98 24.84
CA SER A 457 -5.17 -10.66 25.60
C SER A 457 -4.17 -9.81 24.79
N VAL A 458 -4.46 -8.52 24.64
CA VAL A 458 -3.40 -7.51 24.66
C VAL A 458 -3.69 -6.66 25.89
N ILE A 459 -3.27 -7.14 27.01
CA ILE A 459 -3.14 -6.34 28.23
C ILE A 459 -1.99 -5.37 27.94
N LEU A 460 -2.34 -4.13 27.62
CA LEU A 460 -1.42 -3.00 27.65
C LEU A 460 -0.82 -2.97 29.05
N ARG A 461 0.43 -3.39 29.20
CA ARG A 461 1.22 -3.07 30.38
C ARG A 461 1.29 -1.55 30.47
N LYS A 462 0.69 -1.00 31.52
CA LYS A 462 0.85 0.41 31.89
C LYS A 462 2.34 0.74 31.91
N PRO A 463 2.75 1.92 31.39
CA PRO A 463 4.10 2.39 31.62
C PRO A 463 4.31 2.51 33.13
N LEU A 464 5.41 1.93 33.62
CA LEU A 464 5.89 2.18 34.96
C LEU A 464 6.16 3.68 35.09
N ALA A 465 5.45 4.29 36.02
CA ALA A 465 5.75 5.64 36.48
C ALA A 465 7.13 5.58 37.19
N ASN A 466 8.07 6.34 36.68
CA ASN A 466 9.13 7.04 37.41
C ASN A 466 9.58 8.23 36.56
#